data_03784e4dd8475d734dc5e08060ec45b6
#
_entry.id   03784e4dd8475d734dc5e08060ec45b6
#
_cell.length_a   1.000
_cell.length_b   1.000
_cell.length_c   1.000
_cell.angle_alpha   90.00
_cell.angle_beta   90.00
_cell.angle_gamma   90.00
#
_symmetry.space_group_name_H-M   'P 1'
#
loop_
_entity.id
_entity.type
_entity.pdbx_description
1 polymer ?
#
loop_
_entity_poly.entity_id
_entity_poly.type
_entity_poly.pdbx_seq_one_letter_code
_entity_poly.pdbx_strand_id
1 'polypeptide(L)'
;MTPDRASASLSASAAPSPPPASAGLRGIVIPAVVGSVMVLAAMVLFALLPGKLSEARDFQAARPCAEVGGSAVENGDCLATRPATVLATEARPRGRGAAHWVTLGQDDEDLPPFRVRLRGEGPVWEKLAPGDQVTVATWRAAAVWVEAGNERQDAAERPGLGAVVRLAVGLALLIVGSVLLRASGWAHRRRAVRAPAVRARQVAVPAAATAVAVGIAVAAALLIANVLLALAVAAAGCAVAWAASARLLRRPV
;
A
#
# COMPACT_ATOMS: atom_id res chain seq x y z
N MET A 1 10.44 -83.87 22.23
CA MET A 1 11.04 -82.74 21.50
C MET A 1 10.11 -82.38 20.36
N THR A 2 9.24 -81.35 20.57
CA THR A 2 8.30 -80.84 19.60
C THR A 2 8.81 -79.43 19.17
N PRO A 3 8.96 -79.15 17.87
CA PRO A 3 9.37 -77.82 17.46
C PRO A 3 8.20 -76.84 17.40
N ASP A 4 8.36 -75.74 18.09
CA ASP A 4 7.47 -74.58 18.07
C ASP A 4 7.38 -73.94 16.67
N ARG A 5 6.15 -73.87 16.14
CA ARG A 5 5.84 -73.08 14.93
C ARG A 5 5.59 -71.63 15.31
N ALA A 6 6.59 -70.78 15.10
CA ALA A 6 6.44 -69.36 15.18
C ALA A 6 5.55 -68.88 14.01
N SER A 7 4.32 -68.43 14.35
CA SER A 7 3.38 -67.81 13.41
C SER A 7 3.83 -66.37 13.16
N ALA A 8 4.48 -66.12 12.02
CA ALA A 8 4.76 -64.77 11.55
C ALA A 8 3.47 -64.09 11.01
N SER A 9 2.87 -63.24 11.82
CA SER A 9 1.77 -62.38 11.38
C SER A 9 2.28 -61.29 10.41
N LEU A 10 2.03 -61.47 9.13
CA LEU A 10 2.23 -60.44 8.11
C LEU A 10 1.24 -59.29 8.35
N SER A 11 1.71 -58.21 8.97
CA SER A 11 0.97 -56.94 9.02
C SER A 11 0.81 -56.39 7.62
N ALA A 12 -0.40 -56.54 7.08
CA ALA A 12 -0.77 -55.92 5.81
C ALA A 12 -0.72 -54.39 5.97
N SER A 13 0.33 -53.77 5.43
CA SER A 13 0.47 -52.33 5.36
C SER A 13 -0.66 -51.78 4.49
N ALA A 14 -1.65 -51.10 5.11
CA ALA A 14 -2.75 -50.47 4.38
C ALA A 14 -2.20 -49.40 3.42
N ALA A 15 -2.43 -49.55 2.14
CA ALA A 15 -2.06 -48.59 1.14
C ALA A 15 -2.77 -47.26 1.42
N PRO A 16 -2.04 -46.12 1.39
CA PRO A 16 -2.64 -44.81 1.65
C PRO A 16 -3.74 -44.50 0.61
N SER A 17 -4.92 -44.15 1.11
CA SER A 17 -6.09 -43.82 0.27
C SER A 17 -5.73 -42.65 -0.67
N PRO A 18 -6.09 -42.69 -1.96
CA PRO A 18 -5.82 -41.61 -2.89
C PRO A 18 -6.56 -40.32 -2.44
N PRO A 19 -5.92 -39.18 -2.44
CA PRO A 19 -6.54 -37.90 -2.05
C PRO A 19 -7.72 -37.58 -2.98
N PRO A 20 -8.80 -36.97 -2.48
CA PRO A 20 -10.00 -36.68 -3.26
C PRO A 20 -9.68 -35.74 -4.41
N ALA A 21 -10.07 -36.09 -5.62
CA ALA A 21 -9.77 -35.37 -6.88
C ALA A 21 -10.22 -33.88 -6.88
N SER A 22 -11.21 -33.54 -6.07
CA SER A 22 -11.76 -32.19 -5.92
C SER A 22 -10.81 -31.21 -5.22
N ALA A 23 -9.92 -31.65 -4.34
CA ALA A 23 -8.93 -30.81 -3.68
C ALA A 23 -7.90 -30.23 -4.67
N GLY A 24 -7.70 -30.94 -5.77
CA GLY A 24 -6.75 -30.57 -6.80
C GLY A 24 -7.13 -29.35 -7.64
N LEU A 25 -8.39 -29.20 -8.05
CA LEU A 25 -8.86 -28.11 -8.91
C LEU A 25 -8.94 -26.78 -8.14
N ARG A 26 -9.45 -26.81 -6.93
CA ARG A 26 -9.55 -25.64 -6.04
C ARG A 26 -8.19 -24.99 -5.76
N GLY A 27 -7.14 -25.80 -5.61
CA GLY A 27 -5.79 -25.31 -5.35
C GLY A 27 -5.15 -24.50 -6.50
N ILE A 28 -5.73 -24.50 -7.72
CA ILE A 28 -5.25 -23.71 -8.87
C ILE A 28 -6.20 -22.56 -9.17
N VAL A 29 -7.51 -22.81 -9.12
CA VAL A 29 -8.52 -21.83 -9.51
C VAL A 29 -8.54 -20.65 -8.54
N ILE A 30 -8.50 -20.90 -7.23
CA ILE A 30 -8.53 -19.83 -6.22
C ILE A 30 -7.38 -18.82 -6.39
N PRO A 31 -6.09 -19.23 -6.42
CA PRO A 31 -5.01 -18.27 -6.59
C PRO A 31 -5.00 -17.59 -7.98
N ALA A 32 -5.53 -18.25 -9.02
CA ALA A 32 -5.70 -17.62 -10.32
C ALA A 32 -6.74 -16.51 -10.29
N VAL A 33 -7.90 -16.74 -9.69
CA VAL A 33 -8.96 -15.74 -9.53
C VAL A 33 -8.49 -14.59 -8.66
N VAL A 34 -7.90 -14.87 -7.51
CA VAL A 34 -7.37 -13.84 -6.60
C VAL A 34 -6.29 -13.00 -7.31
N GLY A 35 -5.36 -13.65 -8.01
CA GLY A 35 -4.33 -12.98 -8.78
C GLY A 35 -4.91 -12.06 -9.86
N SER A 36 -5.94 -12.51 -10.60
CA SER A 36 -6.62 -11.69 -11.61
C SER A 36 -7.31 -10.48 -11.00
N VAL A 37 -8.02 -10.65 -9.89
CA VAL A 37 -8.68 -9.55 -9.17
C VAL A 37 -7.66 -8.51 -8.69
N MET A 38 -6.52 -8.96 -8.14
CA MET A 38 -5.46 -8.05 -7.70
C MET A 38 -4.86 -7.25 -8.86
N VAL A 39 -4.62 -7.87 -10.01
CA VAL A 39 -4.11 -7.18 -11.21
C VAL A 39 -5.12 -6.17 -11.72
N LEU A 40 -6.41 -6.53 -11.79
CA LEU A 40 -7.47 -5.59 -12.19
C LEU A 40 -7.58 -4.40 -11.22
N ALA A 41 -7.54 -4.65 -9.92
CA ALA A 41 -7.54 -3.59 -8.91
C ALA A 41 -6.32 -2.65 -9.06
N ALA A 42 -5.13 -3.19 -9.34
CA ALA A 42 -3.94 -2.41 -9.63
C ALA A 42 -4.12 -1.52 -10.87
N MET A 43 -4.69 -2.06 -11.95
CA MET A 43 -4.98 -1.29 -13.18
C MET A 43 -5.94 -0.12 -12.92
N VAL A 44 -6.98 -0.33 -12.12
CA VAL A 44 -7.91 0.74 -11.71
C VAL A 44 -7.18 1.81 -10.90
N LEU A 45 -6.35 1.43 -9.93
CA LEU A 45 -5.56 2.39 -9.15
C LEU A 45 -4.62 3.21 -10.03
N PHE A 46 -3.97 2.59 -11.01
CA PHE A 46 -3.11 3.31 -11.95
C PHE A 46 -3.90 4.21 -12.90
N ALA A 47 -5.09 3.82 -13.34
CA ALA A 47 -5.95 4.67 -14.16
C ALA A 47 -6.42 5.95 -13.42
N LEU A 48 -6.55 5.86 -12.09
CA LEU A 48 -6.92 7.00 -11.23
C LEU A 48 -5.71 7.85 -10.78
N LEU A 49 -4.48 7.41 -11.08
CA LEU A 49 -3.25 8.08 -10.62
C LEU A 49 -2.97 9.41 -11.32
N PRO A 50 -3.19 9.59 -12.64
CA PRO A 50 -2.86 10.84 -13.34
C PRO A 50 -3.50 12.08 -12.72
N GLY A 51 -4.80 12.01 -12.34
CA GLY A 51 -5.50 13.10 -11.70
C GLY A 51 -4.91 13.49 -10.33
N LYS A 52 -4.40 12.53 -9.56
CA LYS A 52 -3.74 12.83 -8.28
C LYS A 52 -2.30 13.32 -8.44
N LEU A 53 -1.63 12.95 -9.52
CA LEU A 53 -0.32 13.50 -9.85
C LEU A 53 -0.41 14.94 -10.37
N SER A 54 -1.43 15.27 -11.17
CA SER A 54 -1.66 16.66 -11.58
C SER A 54 -1.98 17.55 -10.39
N GLU A 55 -2.89 17.12 -9.51
CA GLU A 55 -3.21 17.81 -8.26
C GLU A 55 -1.96 18.05 -7.37
N ALA A 56 -1.10 17.05 -7.25
CA ALA A 56 0.16 17.18 -6.51
C ALA A 56 1.13 18.17 -7.15
N ARG A 57 1.21 18.22 -8.49
CA ARG A 57 2.06 19.17 -9.23
C ARG A 57 1.51 20.59 -9.10
N ASP A 58 0.20 20.77 -9.24
CA ASP A 58 -0.46 22.08 -9.09
C ASP A 58 -0.21 22.62 -7.68
N PHE A 59 -0.33 21.78 -6.66
CA PHE A 59 -0.01 22.14 -5.28
C PHE A 59 1.46 22.53 -5.09
N GLN A 60 2.41 21.80 -5.70
CA GLN A 60 3.84 22.14 -5.61
C GLN A 60 4.19 23.44 -6.34
N ALA A 61 3.42 23.80 -7.38
CA ALA A 61 3.56 25.03 -8.11
C ALA A 61 2.79 26.21 -7.48
N ALA A 62 1.91 25.94 -6.50
CA ALA A 62 1.09 26.96 -5.86
C ALA A 62 1.95 27.98 -5.09
N ARG A 63 1.73 29.25 -5.36
CA ARG A 63 2.37 30.36 -4.67
C ARG A 63 1.43 30.96 -3.61
N PRO A 64 1.96 31.73 -2.65
CA PRO A 64 1.12 32.48 -1.71
C PRO A 64 0.10 33.37 -2.43
N CYS A 65 -1.13 33.40 -1.97
CA CYS A 65 -2.20 34.20 -2.60
C CYS A 65 -1.88 35.70 -2.62
N ALA A 66 -1.05 36.17 -1.68
CA ALA A 66 -0.58 37.56 -1.66
C ALA A 66 0.34 37.93 -2.86
N GLU A 67 0.97 36.92 -3.48
CA GLU A 67 1.89 37.12 -4.62
C GLU A 67 1.21 36.92 -5.98
N VAL A 68 0.02 36.33 -5.99
CA VAL A 68 -0.72 36.06 -7.22
C VAL A 68 -2.09 36.72 -7.14
N GLY A 69 -2.55 37.29 -8.24
CA GLY A 69 -3.84 37.96 -8.34
C GLY A 69 -4.80 37.24 -9.28
N GLY A 70 -6.01 37.75 -9.42
CA GLY A 70 -6.99 37.33 -10.42
C GLY A 70 -7.50 35.91 -10.22
N SER A 71 -7.63 35.15 -11.31
CA SER A 71 -8.27 33.83 -11.33
C SER A 71 -7.66 32.80 -10.40
N ALA A 72 -6.38 32.91 -10.04
CA ALA A 72 -5.74 31.97 -9.11
C ALA A 72 -6.30 32.11 -7.69
N VAL A 73 -6.65 33.33 -7.27
CA VAL A 73 -7.31 33.59 -5.98
C VAL A 73 -8.75 33.11 -6.01
N GLU A 74 -9.49 33.42 -7.08
CA GLU A 74 -10.89 33.03 -7.24
C GLU A 74 -11.07 31.49 -7.26
N ASN A 75 -10.18 30.78 -7.92
CA ASN A 75 -10.23 29.31 -8.02
C ASN A 75 -9.57 28.60 -6.83
N GLY A 76 -8.94 29.34 -5.89
CA GLY A 76 -8.23 28.75 -4.76
C GLY A 76 -6.94 28.00 -5.15
N ASP A 77 -6.36 28.28 -6.34
CA ASP A 77 -5.14 27.65 -6.84
C ASP A 77 -3.86 28.25 -6.23
N CYS A 78 -3.99 29.17 -5.26
CA CYS A 78 -2.92 29.72 -4.46
C CYS A 78 -2.97 29.22 -3.01
N LEU A 79 -1.88 29.41 -2.27
CA LEU A 79 -1.79 29.09 -0.85
C LEU A 79 -2.30 30.26 -0.03
N ALA A 80 -3.47 30.12 0.58
CA ALA A 80 -4.02 31.10 1.49
C ALA A 80 -3.62 30.75 2.92
N THR A 81 -2.97 31.67 3.61
CA THR A 81 -2.64 31.57 5.05
C THR A 81 -3.58 32.44 5.84
N ARG A 82 -4.20 31.91 6.90
CA ARG A 82 -5.13 32.63 7.76
C ARG A 82 -4.83 32.34 9.21
N PRO A 83 -4.92 33.33 10.10
CA PRO A 83 -4.91 33.11 11.53
C PRO A 83 -6.19 32.35 11.94
N ALA A 84 -6.09 31.51 12.95
CA ALA A 84 -7.19 30.77 13.50
C ALA A 84 -6.94 30.49 14.98
N THR A 85 -8.00 30.37 15.76
CA THR A 85 -7.93 30.04 17.18
C THR A 85 -8.30 28.57 17.38
N VAL A 86 -7.51 27.84 18.15
CA VAL A 86 -7.81 26.45 18.52
C VAL A 86 -8.99 26.42 19.47
N LEU A 87 -10.10 25.83 19.07
CA LEU A 87 -11.28 25.66 19.92
C LEU A 87 -11.26 24.35 20.70
N ALA A 88 -10.80 23.27 20.05
CA ALA A 88 -10.71 21.96 20.68
C ALA A 88 -9.68 21.08 19.97
N THR A 89 -9.07 20.19 20.73
CA THR A 89 -8.20 19.14 20.23
C THR A 89 -8.78 17.78 20.59
N GLU A 90 -8.81 16.83 19.68
CA GLU A 90 -9.41 15.51 19.87
C GLU A 90 -8.52 14.41 19.25
N ALA A 91 -8.06 13.48 20.09
CA ALA A 91 -7.39 12.28 19.66
C ALA A 91 -8.40 11.12 19.62
N ARG A 92 -8.68 10.58 18.43
CA ARG A 92 -9.56 9.41 18.28
C ARG A 92 -8.73 8.17 17.94
N PRO A 93 -8.88 7.09 18.70
CA PRO A 93 -8.21 5.84 18.38
C PRO A 93 -8.71 5.34 17.02
N ARG A 94 -7.78 5.01 16.12
CA ARG A 94 -8.08 4.47 14.78
C ARG A 94 -7.10 3.36 14.44
N GLY A 95 -7.50 2.11 14.64
CA GLY A 95 -6.63 0.96 14.38
C GLY A 95 -5.41 0.95 15.28
N ARG A 96 -4.21 1.03 14.69
CA ARG A 96 -2.92 1.03 15.42
C ARG A 96 -2.41 2.42 15.80
N GLY A 97 -3.15 3.49 15.52
CA GLY A 97 -2.76 4.87 15.82
C GLY A 97 -3.95 5.72 16.18
N ALA A 98 -3.68 6.97 16.59
CA ALA A 98 -4.70 7.97 16.85
C ALA A 98 -4.87 8.88 15.62
N ALA A 99 -6.11 9.30 15.35
CA ALA A 99 -6.39 10.39 14.44
C ALA A 99 -6.47 11.68 15.25
N HIS A 100 -5.58 12.63 14.95
CA HIS A 100 -5.47 13.90 15.65
C HIS A 100 -6.30 14.95 14.93
N TRP A 101 -7.35 15.43 15.58
CA TRP A 101 -8.25 16.44 15.06
C TRP A 101 -8.14 17.72 15.85
N VAL A 102 -8.05 18.83 15.12
CA VAL A 102 -8.08 20.17 15.69
C VAL A 102 -9.30 20.88 15.14
N THR A 103 -10.14 21.41 16.03
CA THR A 103 -11.26 22.27 15.67
C THR A 103 -10.77 23.71 15.78
N LEU A 104 -10.88 24.45 14.70
CA LEU A 104 -10.37 25.80 14.55
C LEU A 104 -11.51 26.78 14.35
N GLY A 105 -11.51 27.86 15.11
CA GLY A 105 -12.34 29.05 14.90
C GLY A 105 -11.60 30.01 14.00
N GLN A 106 -12.34 30.71 13.15
CA GLN A 106 -11.81 31.82 12.35
C GLN A 106 -12.05 33.13 13.08
N ASP A 107 -11.21 34.13 12.84
CA ASP A 107 -11.38 35.46 13.44
C ASP A 107 -12.64 36.18 12.94
N ASP A 108 -13.23 35.69 11.86
CA ASP A 108 -14.52 36.16 11.36
C ASP A 108 -15.63 35.36 12.06
N GLU A 109 -16.40 36.00 12.91
CA GLU A 109 -17.47 35.41 13.72
C GLU A 109 -18.61 34.80 12.87
N ASP A 110 -18.76 35.26 11.63
CA ASP A 110 -19.80 34.74 10.71
C ASP A 110 -19.40 33.40 10.07
N LEU A 111 -18.15 32.97 10.17
CA LEU A 111 -17.68 31.73 9.59
C LEU A 111 -17.74 30.56 10.58
N PRO A 112 -18.32 29.43 10.17
CA PRO A 112 -18.42 28.28 11.07
C PRO A 112 -17.04 27.70 11.39
N PRO A 113 -16.86 27.14 12.59
CA PRO A 113 -15.65 26.40 12.95
C PRO A 113 -15.40 25.25 11.98
N PHE A 114 -14.15 25.01 11.64
CA PHE A 114 -13.78 23.91 10.77
C PHE A 114 -12.81 22.94 11.45
N ARG A 115 -12.78 21.71 10.97
CA ARG A 115 -11.95 20.66 11.56
C ARG A 115 -10.81 20.31 10.63
N VAL A 116 -9.61 20.24 11.18
CA VAL A 116 -8.40 19.82 10.48
C VAL A 116 -7.88 18.54 11.12
N ARG A 117 -7.60 17.55 10.31
CA ARG A 117 -6.91 16.34 10.78
C ARG A 117 -5.42 16.51 10.55
N LEU A 118 -4.63 16.48 11.62
CA LEU A 118 -3.18 16.52 11.57
C LEU A 118 -2.60 15.14 11.24
N ARG A 119 -1.44 15.12 10.61
CA ARG A 119 -0.73 13.91 10.23
C ARG A 119 0.13 13.40 11.37
N GLY A 120 -0.35 12.35 12.04
CA GLY A 120 0.39 11.69 13.13
C GLY A 120 0.57 12.56 14.37
N GLU A 121 1.35 12.07 15.30
CA GLU A 121 1.87 12.83 16.43
C GLU A 121 3.03 13.68 15.94
N GLY A 122 2.91 15.00 16.09
CA GLY A 122 3.92 15.93 15.60
C GLY A 122 4.05 17.12 16.54
N PRO A 123 5.09 17.94 16.32
CA PRO A 123 5.47 18.99 17.28
C PRO A 123 4.38 20.02 17.52
N VAL A 124 3.52 20.27 16.53
CA VAL A 124 2.38 21.19 16.70
C VAL A 124 1.32 20.54 17.57
N TRP A 125 0.93 19.28 17.27
CA TRP A 125 -0.09 18.56 18.03
C TRP A 125 0.24 18.45 19.53
N GLU A 126 1.49 18.16 19.86
CA GLU A 126 1.94 17.95 21.24
C GLU A 126 1.83 19.22 22.11
N LYS A 127 1.85 20.39 21.48
CA LYS A 127 1.84 21.69 22.17
C LYS A 127 0.52 22.43 22.09
N LEU A 128 -0.40 22.00 21.18
CA LEU A 128 -1.66 22.68 20.96
C LEU A 128 -2.61 22.56 22.16
N ALA A 129 -3.05 23.70 22.66
CA ALA A 129 -4.09 23.81 23.65
C ALA A 129 -5.27 24.67 23.13
N PRO A 130 -6.49 24.44 23.62
CA PRO A 130 -7.61 25.34 23.34
C PRO A 130 -7.28 26.79 23.75
N GLY A 131 -7.56 27.73 22.85
CA GLY A 131 -7.23 29.15 22.98
C GLY A 131 -5.95 29.57 22.28
N ASP A 132 -5.12 28.63 21.82
CA ASP A 132 -3.88 28.97 21.10
C ASP A 132 -4.19 29.57 19.74
N GLN A 133 -3.37 30.54 19.36
CA GLN A 133 -3.39 31.13 18.01
C GLN A 133 -2.46 30.34 17.09
N VAL A 134 -3.02 29.92 15.95
CA VAL A 134 -2.29 29.18 14.92
C VAL A 134 -2.49 29.81 13.54
N THR A 135 -1.57 29.56 12.64
CA THR A 135 -1.73 29.91 11.23
C THR A 135 -2.08 28.65 10.45
N VAL A 136 -3.16 28.68 9.70
CA VAL A 136 -3.60 27.59 8.84
C VAL A 136 -3.38 27.98 7.39
N ALA A 137 -2.70 27.09 6.66
CA ALA A 137 -2.61 27.22 5.22
C ALA A 137 -3.63 26.35 4.54
N THR A 138 -4.34 26.92 3.59
CA THR A 138 -5.35 26.24 2.76
C THR A 138 -5.00 26.33 1.28
N TRP A 139 -5.33 25.29 0.55
CA TRP A 139 -5.26 25.21 -0.89
C TRP A 139 -6.52 24.52 -1.42
N ARG A 140 -7.23 25.17 -2.36
CA ARG A 140 -8.53 24.71 -2.86
C ARG A 140 -9.51 24.38 -1.73
N ALA A 141 -9.59 25.26 -0.74
CA ALA A 141 -10.40 25.13 0.47
C ALA A 141 -10.04 23.97 1.42
N ALA A 142 -9.01 23.17 1.13
CA ALA A 142 -8.53 22.12 2.02
C ALA A 142 -7.34 22.62 2.86
N ALA A 143 -7.35 22.34 4.16
CA ALA A 143 -6.20 22.63 5.01
C ALA A 143 -5.02 21.72 4.64
N VAL A 144 -3.85 22.32 4.40
CA VAL A 144 -2.63 21.61 3.98
C VAL A 144 -1.59 21.52 5.07
N TRP A 145 -1.51 22.52 5.96
CA TRP A 145 -0.71 22.47 7.19
C TRP A 145 -1.25 23.44 8.23
N VAL A 146 -0.84 23.21 9.47
CA VAL A 146 -1.05 24.11 10.62
C VAL A 146 0.32 24.49 11.17
N GLU A 147 0.50 25.76 11.51
CA GLU A 147 1.72 26.30 12.08
C GLU A 147 1.40 26.97 13.41
N ALA A 148 2.15 26.60 14.46
CA ALA A 148 2.06 27.17 15.79
C ALA A 148 3.46 27.67 16.22
N GLY A 149 3.62 28.97 16.36
CA GLY A 149 4.94 29.58 16.57
C GLY A 149 5.88 29.31 15.39
N ASN A 150 6.99 28.61 15.66
CA ASN A 150 7.97 28.25 14.64
C ASN A 150 7.85 26.80 14.15
N GLU A 151 6.81 26.09 14.57
CA GLU A 151 6.63 24.68 14.23
C GLU A 151 5.48 24.51 13.26
N ARG A 152 5.71 23.66 12.29
CA ARG A 152 4.74 23.35 11.23
C ARG A 152 4.44 21.87 11.19
N GLN A 153 3.15 21.53 11.07
CA GLN A 153 2.69 20.15 10.91
C GLN A 153 1.73 20.03 9.73
N ASP A 154 1.98 19.05 8.87
CA ASP A 154 1.15 18.79 7.72
C ASP A 154 -0.24 18.26 8.13
N ALA A 155 -1.27 18.71 7.41
CA ALA A 155 -2.59 18.09 7.49
C ALA A 155 -2.60 16.73 6.79
N ALA A 156 -3.46 15.83 7.25
CA ALA A 156 -3.54 14.48 6.70
C ALA A 156 -4.05 14.45 5.25
N GLU A 157 -4.74 15.51 4.82
CA GLU A 157 -5.34 15.63 3.48
C GLU A 157 -4.45 16.40 2.50
N ARG A 158 -3.21 16.70 2.90
CA ARG A 158 -2.26 17.39 2.03
C ARG A 158 -2.13 16.69 0.66
N PRO A 159 -2.24 17.43 -0.47
CA PRO A 159 -2.07 16.87 -1.81
C PRO A 159 -0.70 16.20 -2.00
N GLY A 160 -0.68 15.13 -2.79
CA GLY A 160 0.53 14.35 -3.09
C GLY A 160 0.67 13.06 -2.29
N LEU A 161 0.31 13.04 -1.00
CA LEU A 161 0.38 11.81 -0.20
C LEU A 161 -0.52 10.71 -0.76
N GLY A 162 -1.74 11.07 -1.17
CA GLY A 162 -2.68 10.12 -1.78
C GLY A 162 -2.17 9.48 -3.07
N ALA A 163 -1.39 10.21 -3.88
CA ALA A 163 -0.77 9.67 -5.09
C ALA A 163 0.30 8.62 -4.76
N VAL A 164 1.18 8.90 -3.79
CA VAL A 164 2.23 7.98 -3.34
C VAL A 164 1.64 6.70 -2.77
N VAL A 165 0.63 6.80 -1.90
CA VAL A 165 -0.04 5.64 -1.32
C VAL A 165 -0.71 4.78 -2.40
N ARG A 166 -1.43 5.40 -3.36
CA ARG A 166 -2.07 4.66 -4.46
C ARG A 166 -1.05 3.97 -5.35
N LEU A 167 0.06 4.63 -5.65
CA LEU A 167 1.16 4.05 -6.42
C LEU A 167 1.74 2.83 -5.69
N ALA A 168 2.06 2.97 -4.40
CA ALA A 168 2.63 1.88 -3.60
C ALA A 168 1.68 0.67 -3.51
N VAL A 169 0.40 0.90 -3.22
CA VAL A 169 -0.61 -0.15 -3.15
C VAL A 169 -0.83 -0.79 -4.52
N GLY A 170 -0.93 0.00 -5.59
CA GLY A 170 -1.09 -0.49 -6.96
C GLY A 170 0.08 -1.39 -7.38
N LEU A 171 1.32 -0.98 -7.11
CA LEU A 171 2.52 -1.79 -7.38
C LEU A 171 2.53 -3.09 -6.57
N ALA A 172 2.20 -3.03 -5.28
CA ALA A 172 2.12 -4.21 -4.43
C ALA A 172 1.10 -5.23 -4.95
N LEU A 173 -0.10 -4.77 -5.31
CA LEU A 173 -1.16 -5.61 -5.89
C LEU A 173 -0.74 -6.20 -7.23
N LEU A 174 -0.10 -5.42 -8.10
CA LEU A 174 0.38 -5.89 -9.40
C LEU A 174 1.42 -6.99 -9.25
N ILE A 175 2.40 -6.81 -8.36
CA ILE A 175 3.46 -7.79 -8.12
C ILE A 175 2.87 -9.07 -7.54
N VAL A 176 2.10 -8.99 -6.46
CA VAL A 176 1.50 -10.17 -5.82
C VAL A 176 0.55 -10.89 -6.77
N GLY A 177 -0.31 -10.16 -7.46
CA GLY A 177 -1.25 -10.72 -8.44
C GLY A 177 -0.53 -11.44 -9.58
N SER A 178 0.53 -10.85 -10.13
CA SER A 178 1.34 -11.45 -11.19
C SER A 178 2.02 -12.76 -10.76
N VAL A 179 2.52 -12.81 -9.52
CA VAL A 179 3.13 -14.03 -8.95
C VAL A 179 2.09 -15.12 -8.77
N LEU A 180 0.90 -14.80 -8.25
CA LEU A 180 -0.19 -15.76 -8.09
C LEU A 180 -0.64 -16.34 -9.43
N LEU A 181 -0.81 -15.51 -10.45
CA LEU A 181 -1.16 -15.95 -11.82
C LEU A 181 -0.09 -16.86 -12.39
N ARG A 182 1.18 -16.51 -12.23
CA ARG A 182 2.30 -17.30 -12.73
C ARG A 182 2.42 -18.65 -12.01
N ALA A 183 2.26 -18.66 -10.68
CA ALA A 183 2.24 -19.87 -9.87
C ALA A 183 1.09 -20.80 -10.29
N SER A 184 -0.09 -20.26 -10.53
CA SER A 184 -1.27 -20.99 -10.99
C SER A 184 -1.05 -21.59 -12.38
N GLY A 185 -0.53 -20.81 -13.32
CA GLY A 185 -0.20 -21.28 -14.67
C GLY A 185 0.86 -22.38 -14.66
N TRP A 186 1.89 -22.25 -13.82
CA TRP A 186 2.91 -23.26 -13.65
C TRP A 186 2.35 -24.55 -13.02
N ALA A 187 1.52 -24.44 -11.99
CA ALA A 187 0.86 -25.58 -11.40
C ALA A 187 -0.06 -26.31 -12.39
N HIS A 188 -0.77 -25.55 -13.23
CA HIS A 188 -1.60 -26.13 -14.31
C HIS A 188 -0.75 -26.92 -15.33
N ARG A 189 0.34 -26.35 -15.82
CA ARG A 189 1.25 -27.01 -16.78
C ARG A 189 1.87 -28.29 -16.22
N ARG A 190 2.28 -28.29 -14.94
CA ARG A 190 2.85 -29.48 -14.30
C ARG A 190 1.86 -30.62 -14.13
N ARG A 191 0.59 -30.34 -13.90
CA ARG A 191 -0.46 -31.37 -13.86
C ARG A 191 -0.66 -32.02 -15.22
N ALA A 192 -0.60 -31.23 -16.29
CA ALA A 192 -0.73 -31.76 -17.65
C ALA A 192 0.40 -32.75 -17.98
N VAL A 193 1.59 -32.60 -17.40
CA VAL A 193 2.79 -33.41 -17.67
C VAL A 193 2.98 -34.56 -16.63
N ARG A 194 2.06 -34.74 -15.63
CA ARG A 194 2.21 -35.73 -14.55
C ARG A 194 3.57 -35.68 -13.83
N ALA A 195 4.13 -34.50 -13.66
CA ALA A 195 5.45 -34.30 -13.04
C ALA A 195 5.43 -34.66 -11.53
N PRO A 196 6.57 -35.14 -10.96
CA PRO A 196 6.65 -35.52 -9.54
C PRO A 196 6.33 -34.37 -8.60
N ALA A 197 5.87 -34.70 -7.38
CA ALA A 197 5.44 -33.74 -6.37
C ALA A 197 6.50 -32.65 -6.11
N VAL A 198 6.06 -31.40 -6.13
CA VAL A 198 6.92 -30.22 -5.92
C VAL A 198 7.33 -30.18 -4.45
N ARG A 199 8.63 -30.08 -4.16
CA ARG A 199 9.10 -29.80 -2.82
C ARG A 199 8.65 -28.40 -2.39
N ALA A 200 8.09 -28.25 -1.18
CA ALA A 200 7.59 -26.97 -0.66
C ALA A 200 8.62 -25.81 -0.79
N ARG A 201 9.90 -26.12 -0.68
CA ARG A 201 11.00 -25.15 -0.88
C ARG A 201 11.02 -24.51 -2.29
N GLN A 202 10.58 -25.22 -3.33
CA GLN A 202 10.60 -24.67 -4.70
C GLN A 202 9.53 -23.59 -4.92
N VAL A 203 8.50 -23.55 -4.08
CA VAL A 203 7.45 -22.53 -4.10
C VAL A 203 7.74 -21.42 -3.06
N ALA A 204 8.27 -21.80 -1.91
CA ALA A 204 8.53 -20.86 -0.81
C ALA A 204 9.62 -19.83 -1.15
N VAL A 205 10.70 -20.23 -1.84
CA VAL A 205 11.81 -19.33 -2.18
C VAL A 205 11.36 -18.18 -3.11
N PRO A 206 10.69 -18.42 -4.26
CA PRO A 206 10.23 -17.33 -5.11
C PRO A 206 9.14 -16.48 -4.42
N ALA A 207 8.29 -17.06 -3.57
CA ALA A 207 7.30 -16.31 -2.82
C ALA A 207 7.96 -15.37 -1.80
N ALA A 208 8.96 -15.84 -1.07
CA ALA A 208 9.73 -15.02 -0.13
C ALA A 208 10.50 -13.89 -0.85
N ALA A 209 11.17 -14.20 -1.96
CA ALA A 209 11.88 -13.20 -2.76
C ALA A 209 10.92 -12.11 -3.29
N THR A 210 9.71 -12.49 -3.66
CA THR A 210 8.69 -11.54 -4.11
C THR A 210 8.19 -10.67 -2.97
N ALA A 211 7.96 -11.24 -1.78
CA ALA A 211 7.54 -10.49 -0.61
C ALA A 211 8.59 -9.45 -0.19
N VAL A 212 9.88 -9.81 -0.26
CA VAL A 212 10.99 -8.89 -0.01
C VAL A 212 11.04 -7.78 -1.06
N ALA A 213 10.90 -8.11 -2.36
CA ALA A 213 10.89 -7.11 -3.42
C ALA A 213 9.71 -6.13 -3.29
N VAL A 214 8.52 -6.60 -2.90
CA VAL A 214 7.35 -5.76 -2.59
C VAL A 214 7.65 -4.85 -1.39
N GLY A 215 8.23 -5.40 -0.32
CA GLY A 215 8.59 -4.63 0.87
C GLY A 215 9.57 -3.50 0.55
N ILE A 216 10.59 -3.77 -0.24
CA ILE A 216 11.58 -2.77 -0.70
C ILE A 216 10.91 -1.72 -1.59
N ALA A 217 10.05 -2.12 -2.54
CA ALA A 217 9.37 -1.19 -3.43
C ALA A 217 8.41 -0.25 -2.67
N VAL A 218 7.68 -0.77 -1.68
CA VAL A 218 6.79 0.02 -0.82
C VAL A 218 7.61 0.97 0.07
N ALA A 219 8.69 0.48 0.69
CA ALA A 219 9.57 1.31 1.51
C ALA A 219 10.22 2.42 0.68
N ALA A 220 10.71 2.11 -0.53
CA ALA A 220 11.27 3.08 -1.45
C ALA A 220 10.24 4.13 -1.88
N ALA A 221 9.00 3.73 -2.19
CA ALA A 221 7.92 4.65 -2.54
C ALA A 221 7.53 5.58 -1.39
N LEU A 222 7.63 5.13 -0.15
CA LEU A 222 7.33 5.93 1.05
C LEU A 222 8.47 6.89 1.44
N LEU A 223 9.73 6.49 1.17
CA LEU A 223 10.93 7.24 1.55
C LEU A 223 11.38 8.23 0.46
N ILE A 224 11.07 7.93 -0.80
CA ILE A 224 11.57 8.71 -1.95
C ILE A 224 10.45 9.62 -2.44
N ALA A 225 10.62 10.93 -2.27
CA ALA A 225 9.69 11.95 -2.80
C ALA A 225 9.62 11.97 -4.34
N ASN A 226 10.52 11.25 -5.03
CA ASN A 226 10.59 11.21 -6.47
C ASN A 226 9.89 9.97 -7.05
N VAL A 227 8.71 10.18 -7.63
CA VAL A 227 7.85 9.13 -8.22
C VAL A 227 8.58 8.33 -9.32
N LEU A 228 9.42 8.98 -10.11
CA LEU A 228 10.16 8.32 -11.19
C LEU A 228 11.19 7.32 -10.65
N LEU A 229 11.88 7.67 -9.57
CA LEU A 229 12.85 6.79 -8.94
C LEU A 229 12.14 5.59 -8.27
N ALA A 230 11.00 5.80 -7.63
CA ALA A 230 10.18 4.73 -7.06
C ALA A 230 9.69 3.75 -8.14
N LEU A 231 9.28 4.25 -9.31
CA LEU A 231 8.91 3.43 -10.47
C LEU A 231 10.11 2.64 -11.02
N ALA A 232 11.29 3.27 -11.12
CA ALA A 232 12.51 2.59 -11.58
C ALA A 232 12.93 1.46 -10.63
N VAL A 233 12.89 1.68 -9.32
CA VAL A 233 13.19 0.66 -8.30
C VAL A 233 12.17 -0.49 -8.36
N ALA A 234 10.89 -0.19 -8.52
CA ALA A 234 9.85 -1.20 -8.67
C ALA A 234 10.02 -2.03 -9.94
N ALA A 235 10.34 -1.39 -11.08
CA ALA A 235 10.60 -2.07 -12.34
C ALA A 235 11.84 -2.97 -12.26
N ALA A 236 12.93 -2.50 -11.64
CA ALA A 236 14.13 -3.29 -11.40
C ALA A 236 13.84 -4.50 -10.49
N GLY A 237 13.08 -4.31 -9.41
CA GLY A 237 12.65 -5.40 -8.52
C GLY A 237 11.82 -6.47 -9.25
N CYS A 238 10.89 -6.05 -10.10
CA CYS A 238 10.12 -6.95 -10.95
C CYS A 238 11.00 -7.72 -11.95
N ALA A 239 11.97 -7.06 -12.58
CA ALA A 239 12.89 -7.69 -13.53
C ALA A 239 13.78 -8.73 -12.84
N VAL A 240 14.30 -8.43 -11.66
CA VAL A 240 15.10 -9.37 -10.85
C VAL A 240 14.26 -10.57 -10.42
N ALA A 241 13.06 -10.37 -9.91
CA ALA A 241 12.14 -11.44 -9.53
C ALA A 241 11.78 -12.32 -10.73
N TRP A 242 11.59 -11.71 -11.89
CA TRP A 242 11.33 -12.41 -13.16
C TRP A 242 12.53 -13.26 -13.60
N ALA A 243 13.74 -12.69 -13.61
CA ALA A 243 14.97 -13.39 -14.00
C ALA A 243 15.30 -14.54 -13.03
N ALA A 244 15.16 -14.34 -11.72
CA ALA A 244 15.35 -15.38 -10.72
C ALA A 244 14.37 -16.55 -10.91
N SER A 245 13.08 -16.26 -11.14
CA SER A 245 12.08 -17.29 -11.38
C SER A 245 12.33 -18.05 -12.70
N ALA A 246 12.80 -17.36 -13.74
CA ALA A 246 13.14 -18.00 -15.01
C ALA A 246 14.36 -18.94 -14.89
N ARG A 247 15.39 -18.56 -14.12
CA ARG A 247 16.57 -19.40 -13.87
C ARG A 247 16.24 -20.66 -13.05
N LEU A 248 15.37 -20.53 -12.05
CA LEU A 248 14.91 -21.68 -11.24
C LEU A 248 14.08 -22.67 -12.06
N LEU A 249 13.33 -22.20 -13.06
CA LEU A 249 12.54 -23.04 -13.94
C LEU A 249 13.38 -23.77 -15.02
N ARG A 250 14.57 -23.26 -15.33
CA ARG A 250 15.48 -23.83 -16.36
C ARG A 250 16.46 -24.87 -15.80
N ARG A 251 16.59 -25.04 -14.48
CA ARG A 251 17.45 -26.10 -13.92
C ARG A 251 16.79 -27.46 -14.17
N PRO A 252 17.41 -28.30 -14.98
CA PRO A 252 16.96 -29.70 -15.15
C PRO A 252 17.13 -30.39 -13.79
N VAL A 253 16.19 -31.23 -13.44
CA VAL A 253 16.23 -32.12 -12.27
C VAL A 253 17.12 -33.33 -12.62
#